data_099dd3bf1881c8375adf745e1b386f6b
#
_entry.id   099dd3bf1881c8375adf745e1b386f6b
#
_cell.length_a   1.000
_cell.length_b   1.000
_cell.length_c   1.000
_cell.angle_alpha   90.00
_cell.angle_beta   90.00
_cell.angle_gamma   90.00
#
_symmetry.space_group_name_H-M   'P 1'
#
loop_
_entity.id
_entity.type
_entity.pdbx_description
1 polymer ?
#
loop_
_entity_poly.entity_id
_entity_poly.type
_entity_poly.pdbx_seq_one_letter_code
_entity_poly.pdbx_strand_id
1 'polypeptide(L)'
;MLVFSVDWCAAWCAVLNADSAFAEAAATWEGAIVVVADGDGAARTGARLDLHRGVCRGARPAVPADERTARYVLTAPPAVWKEVMEGRLTPLMGVMLGKIRLAKGGLMDLLPYVGAAKLMVELAGRVPATFPADWP
;
A
#
# COMPACT_ATOMS: atom_id res chain seq x y z
N MET A 1 0.29 -4.32 16.36
CA MET A 1 1.45 -3.65 15.70
C MET A 1 1.01 -2.31 15.17
N LEU A 2 1.80 -1.30 15.33
CA LEU A 2 1.51 0.01 14.74
C LEU A 2 1.58 -0.07 13.21
N VAL A 3 0.55 0.45 12.54
CA VAL A 3 0.52 0.46 11.06
C VAL A 3 1.76 1.14 10.50
N PHE A 4 2.30 0.61 9.41
CA PHE A 4 3.52 1.05 8.75
C PHE A 4 4.80 0.94 9.60
N SER A 5 4.74 0.33 10.79
CA SER A 5 5.94 0.01 11.56
C SER A 5 6.75 -1.10 10.89
N VAL A 6 7.97 -1.28 11.34
CA VAL A 6 8.84 -2.36 10.85
C VAL A 6 8.15 -3.72 10.97
N ASP A 7 7.58 -4.00 12.15
CA ASP A 7 6.92 -5.28 12.41
C ASP A 7 5.66 -5.47 11.56
N TRP A 8 4.85 -4.44 11.43
CA TRP A 8 3.64 -4.50 10.61
C TRP A 8 3.99 -4.73 9.13
N CYS A 9 4.99 -4.01 8.62
CA CYS A 9 5.43 -4.17 7.24
C CYS A 9 5.96 -5.59 6.98
N ALA A 10 6.75 -6.15 7.90
CA ALA A 10 7.25 -7.51 7.78
C ALA A 10 6.11 -8.53 7.78
N ALA A 11 5.12 -8.35 8.64
CA ALA A 11 3.94 -9.22 8.70
C ALA A 11 3.11 -9.12 7.41
N TRP A 12 2.93 -7.93 6.87
CA TRP A 12 2.24 -7.71 5.61
C TRP A 12 2.94 -8.45 4.46
N CYS A 13 4.26 -8.30 4.36
CA CYS A 13 5.08 -8.99 3.36
C CYS A 13 4.90 -10.52 3.46
N ALA A 14 4.92 -11.06 4.68
CA ALA A 14 4.74 -12.49 4.91
C ALA A 14 3.35 -12.98 4.47
N VAL A 15 2.30 -12.21 4.78
CA VAL A 15 0.92 -12.55 4.37
C VAL A 15 0.80 -12.54 2.85
N LEU A 16 1.39 -11.56 2.17
CA LEU A 16 1.40 -11.51 0.70
C LEU A 16 2.09 -12.73 0.10
N ASN A 17 3.24 -13.11 0.65
CA ASN A 17 4.01 -14.26 0.15
C ASN A 17 3.35 -15.60 0.42
N ALA A 18 2.41 -15.66 1.36
CA ALA A 18 1.65 -16.87 1.67
C ALA A 18 0.36 -17.00 0.84
N ASP A 19 0.01 -15.98 0.06
CA ASP A 19 -1.25 -15.94 -0.68
C ASP A 19 -1.04 -16.26 -2.16
N SER A 20 -1.57 -17.40 -2.61
CA SER A 20 -1.40 -17.84 -4.00
C SER A 20 -2.17 -16.99 -5.00
N ALA A 21 -3.31 -16.43 -4.60
CA ALA A 21 -4.09 -15.55 -5.47
C ALA A 21 -3.34 -14.25 -5.74
N PHE A 22 -2.66 -13.70 -4.74
CA PHE A 22 -1.81 -12.53 -4.94
C PHE A 22 -0.62 -12.85 -5.85
N ALA A 23 0.07 -13.95 -5.62
CA ALA A 23 1.20 -14.38 -6.46
C ALA A 23 0.79 -14.49 -7.93
N GLU A 24 -0.39 -15.06 -8.19
CA GLU A 24 -0.92 -15.20 -9.54
C GLU A 24 -1.31 -13.85 -10.15
N ALA A 25 -2.05 -13.03 -9.42
CA ALA A 25 -2.48 -11.71 -9.89
C ALA A 25 -1.32 -10.75 -10.14
N ALA A 26 -0.24 -10.86 -9.39
CA ALA A 26 0.94 -10.01 -9.47
C ALA A 26 2.11 -10.67 -10.23
N ALA A 27 1.87 -11.77 -10.94
CA ALA A 27 2.93 -12.59 -11.54
C ALA A 27 3.87 -11.83 -12.48
N THR A 28 3.40 -10.77 -13.13
CA THR A 28 4.21 -9.94 -14.02
C THR A 28 4.51 -8.55 -13.44
N TRP A 29 4.10 -8.31 -12.21
CA TRP A 29 4.22 -6.99 -11.57
C TRP A 29 5.57 -6.85 -10.87
N GLU A 30 6.31 -5.81 -11.22
CA GLU A 30 7.63 -5.54 -10.67
C GLU A 30 7.74 -4.07 -10.28
N GLY A 31 8.51 -3.80 -9.24
CA GLY A 31 8.86 -2.46 -8.81
C GLY A 31 8.48 -2.17 -7.38
N ALA A 32 8.96 -1.05 -6.90
CA ALA A 32 8.63 -0.58 -5.56
C ALA A 32 7.34 0.25 -5.59
N ILE A 33 6.51 0.02 -4.59
CA ILE A 33 5.29 0.78 -4.35
C ILE A 33 5.43 1.46 -2.99
N VAL A 34 5.19 2.75 -2.94
CA VAL A 34 5.17 3.51 -1.70
C VAL A 34 3.76 4.02 -1.45
N VAL A 35 3.22 3.71 -0.29
CA VAL A 35 1.95 4.26 0.19
C VAL A 35 2.24 5.23 1.31
N VAL A 36 1.64 6.41 1.25
CA VAL A 36 1.90 7.50 2.18
C VAL A 36 0.60 8.01 2.76
N ALA A 37 0.52 8.07 4.08
CA ALA A 37 -0.54 8.76 4.81
C ALA A 37 -0.06 10.18 5.09
N ASP A 38 -0.79 11.17 4.56
CA ASP A 38 -0.42 12.58 4.64
C ASP A 38 -1.69 13.43 4.72
N GLY A 39 -1.71 14.35 5.64
CA GLY A 39 -2.83 15.27 5.83
C GLY A 39 -3.54 15.12 7.16
N ASP A 40 -4.62 15.88 7.35
CA ASP A 40 -5.48 15.86 8.53
C ASP A 40 -4.74 16.10 9.87
N GLY A 41 -3.64 16.86 9.82
CA GLY A 41 -2.85 17.17 11.01
C GLY A 41 -1.98 16.02 11.53
N ALA A 42 -2.03 14.85 10.88
CA ALA A 42 -1.22 13.71 11.25
C ALA A 42 0.21 13.84 10.73
N ALA A 43 1.17 13.24 11.42
CA ALA A 43 2.53 13.12 10.93
C ALA A 43 2.55 12.25 9.67
N ARG A 44 3.33 12.69 8.68
CA ARG A 44 3.48 11.96 7.43
C ARG A 44 4.18 10.63 7.68
N THR A 45 3.58 9.52 7.25
CA THR A 45 4.12 8.18 7.43
C THR A 45 3.73 7.32 6.26
N GLY A 46 4.43 6.24 6.05
CA GLY A 46 4.12 5.34 4.93
C GLY A 46 4.94 4.07 4.96
N ALA A 47 4.70 3.23 3.94
CA ALA A 47 5.40 1.97 3.76
C ALA A 47 5.88 1.81 2.32
N ARG A 48 7.04 1.18 2.17
CA ARG A 48 7.60 0.77 0.89
C ARG A 48 7.49 -0.74 0.74
N LEU A 49 6.92 -1.17 -0.37
CA LEU A 49 6.77 -2.58 -0.73
C LEU A 49 7.56 -2.85 -1.99
N ASP A 50 8.47 -3.83 -1.97
CA ASP A 50 9.27 -4.22 -3.13
C ASP A 50 8.70 -5.49 -3.75
N LEU A 51 8.09 -5.36 -4.92
CA LEU A 51 7.48 -6.47 -5.64
C LEU A 51 8.37 -6.97 -6.76
N HIS A 52 8.42 -8.29 -6.90
CA HIS A 52 9.09 -8.94 -8.02
C HIS A 52 8.30 -10.18 -8.43
N ARG A 53 7.54 -10.06 -9.51
CA ARG A 53 6.80 -11.17 -10.14
C ARG A 53 6.00 -12.01 -9.15
N GLY A 54 5.13 -11.34 -8.40
CA GLY A 54 4.24 -12.01 -7.45
C GLY A 54 4.86 -12.27 -6.08
N VAL A 55 6.10 -11.88 -5.86
CA VAL A 55 6.81 -12.03 -4.59
C VAL A 55 7.06 -10.66 -3.96
N CYS A 56 6.73 -10.54 -2.69
CA CYS A 56 7.18 -9.39 -1.90
C CYS A 56 8.58 -9.71 -1.39
N ARG A 57 9.59 -8.98 -1.90
CA ARG A 57 10.99 -9.16 -1.48
C ARG A 57 11.31 -8.40 -0.21
N GLY A 58 10.46 -7.50 0.19
CA GLY A 58 10.59 -6.76 1.43
C GLY A 58 9.54 -5.68 1.55
N ALA A 59 9.18 -5.36 2.78
CA ALA A 59 8.34 -4.22 3.10
C ALA A 59 8.91 -3.57 4.36
N ARG A 60 8.94 -2.25 4.36
CA ARG A 60 9.50 -1.46 5.47
C ARG A 60 8.88 -0.07 5.52
N PRO A 61 9.02 0.64 6.63
CA PRO A 61 8.63 2.05 6.68
C PRO A 61 9.33 2.83 5.56
N ALA A 62 8.58 3.71 4.91
CA ALA A 62 9.11 4.54 3.84
C ALA A 62 9.92 5.71 4.39
N VAL A 63 10.98 6.07 3.66
CA VAL A 63 11.76 7.29 3.89
C VAL A 63 11.58 8.22 2.68
N PRO A 64 11.84 9.54 2.81
CA PRO A 64 11.58 10.48 1.71
C PRO A 64 12.23 10.11 0.37
N ALA A 65 13.43 9.52 0.39
CA ALA A 65 14.13 9.09 -0.81
C ALA A 65 13.36 8.01 -1.60
N ASP A 66 12.55 7.20 -0.94
CA ASP A 66 11.79 6.13 -1.58
C ASP A 66 10.79 6.67 -2.60
N GLU A 67 10.23 7.85 -2.37
CA GLU A 67 9.28 8.46 -3.28
C GLU A 67 9.90 8.85 -4.62
N ARG A 68 11.22 9.09 -4.65
CA ARG A 68 11.93 9.40 -5.88
C ARG A 68 12.30 8.16 -6.68
N THR A 69 12.49 7.03 -6.02
CA THR A 69 12.99 5.79 -6.65
C THR A 69 11.89 4.76 -6.89
N ALA A 70 10.74 4.89 -6.26
CA ALA A 70 9.63 3.96 -6.43
C ALA A 70 9.01 4.07 -7.83
N ARG A 71 8.43 2.97 -8.29
CA ARG A 71 7.64 2.96 -9.53
C ARG A 71 6.30 3.66 -9.32
N TYR A 72 5.68 3.44 -8.16
CA TYR A 72 4.39 4.06 -7.82
C TYR A 72 4.47 4.71 -6.45
N VAL A 73 3.85 5.88 -6.33
CA VAL A 73 3.65 6.55 -5.04
C VAL A 73 2.18 6.92 -4.94
N LEU A 74 1.50 6.40 -3.92
CA LEU A 74 0.10 6.70 -3.64
C LEU A 74 0.01 7.42 -2.31
N THR A 75 -0.59 8.61 -2.32
CA THR A 75 -0.78 9.43 -1.14
C THR A 75 -2.25 9.61 -0.85
N ALA A 76 -2.62 9.54 0.44
CA ALA A 76 -3.98 9.79 0.87
C ALA A 76 -3.98 10.24 2.33
N PRO A 77 -5.04 10.93 2.79
CA PRO A 77 -5.21 11.19 4.21
C PRO A 77 -5.33 9.89 5.02
N PRO A 78 -4.93 9.89 6.29
CA PRO A 78 -5.01 8.70 7.14
C PRO A 78 -6.39 8.04 7.16
N ALA A 79 -7.47 8.83 7.23
CA ALA A 79 -8.84 8.30 7.23
C ALA A 79 -9.15 7.48 5.99
N VAL A 80 -8.61 7.86 4.84
CA VAL A 80 -8.79 7.13 3.58
C VAL A 80 -8.09 5.78 3.61
N TRP A 81 -6.87 5.73 4.14
CA TRP A 81 -6.17 4.45 4.30
C TRP A 81 -6.89 3.51 5.26
N LYS A 82 -7.51 4.04 6.32
CA LYS A 82 -8.34 3.23 7.20
C LYS A 82 -9.53 2.63 6.45
N GLU A 83 -10.22 3.41 5.61
CA GLU A 83 -11.31 2.91 4.77
C GLU A 83 -10.85 1.78 3.85
N VAL A 84 -9.68 1.93 3.25
CA VAL A 84 -9.10 0.93 2.35
C VAL A 84 -8.78 -0.36 3.10
N MET A 85 -8.12 -0.26 4.26
CA MET A 85 -7.75 -1.42 5.07
C MET A 85 -8.97 -2.13 5.67
N GLU A 86 -10.05 -1.40 5.93
CA GLU A 86 -11.31 -1.94 6.42
C GLU A 86 -12.19 -2.53 5.32
N GLY A 87 -11.75 -2.46 4.07
CA GLY A 87 -12.47 -3.01 2.92
C GLY A 87 -13.63 -2.16 2.42
N ARG A 88 -13.74 -0.91 2.88
CA ARG A 88 -14.84 0.01 2.50
C ARG A 88 -14.54 0.82 1.24
N LEU A 89 -13.29 0.81 0.78
CA LEU A 89 -12.85 1.53 -0.41
C LEU A 89 -11.75 0.72 -1.10
N THR A 90 -11.91 0.46 -2.41
CA THR A 90 -10.84 -0.16 -3.18
C THR A 90 -9.81 0.88 -3.62
N PRO A 91 -8.54 0.50 -3.86
CA PRO A 91 -7.54 1.44 -4.34
C PRO A 91 -7.94 2.15 -5.62
N LEU A 92 -8.49 1.42 -6.60
CA LEU A 92 -8.93 2.02 -7.86
C LEU A 92 -10.01 3.07 -7.66
N MET A 93 -11.04 2.74 -6.87
CA MET A 93 -12.10 3.71 -6.58
C MET A 93 -11.57 4.90 -5.82
N GLY A 94 -10.62 4.68 -4.91
CA GLY A 94 -9.96 5.77 -4.19
C GLY A 94 -9.31 6.77 -5.15
N VAL A 95 -8.59 6.26 -6.14
CA VAL A 95 -7.94 7.10 -7.16
C VAL A 95 -8.99 7.80 -8.01
N MET A 96 -9.99 7.06 -8.48
CA MET A 96 -11.04 7.62 -9.36
C MET A 96 -11.89 8.68 -8.68
N LEU A 97 -12.14 8.54 -7.38
CA LEU A 97 -12.88 9.52 -6.60
C LEU A 97 -12.01 10.70 -6.11
N GLY A 98 -10.73 10.68 -6.41
CA GLY A 98 -9.81 11.72 -5.95
C GLY A 98 -9.43 11.64 -4.48
N LYS A 99 -9.76 10.53 -3.80
CA LYS A 99 -9.42 10.32 -2.38
C LYS A 99 -7.97 9.85 -2.22
N ILE A 100 -7.47 9.09 -3.19
CA ILE A 100 -6.07 8.64 -3.25
C ILE A 100 -5.42 9.33 -4.45
N ARG A 101 -4.29 9.96 -4.22
CA ARG A 101 -3.52 10.59 -5.28
C ARG A 101 -2.42 9.65 -5.74
N LEU A 102 -2.38 9.36 -7.05
CA LEU A 102 -1.25 8.68 -7.67
C LEU A 102 -0.17 9.74 -7.95
N ALA A 103 0.70 9.97 -6.96
CA ALA A 103 1.71 11.02 -7.02
C ALA A 103 2.85 10.68 -7.98
N LYS A 104 3.07 9.38 -8.22
CA LYS A 104 4.05 8.89 -9.19
C LYS A 104 3.54 7.59 -9.80
N GLY A 105 3.84 7.39 -11.08
CA GLY A 105 3.37 6.26 -11.85
C GLY A 105 2.16 6.62 -12.71
N GLY A 106 1.93 5.87 -13.78
CA GLY A 106 0.81 6.10 -14.68
C GLY A 106 -0.38 5.21 -14.32
N LEU A 107 -1.59 5.78 -14.34
CA LEU A 107 -2.80 5.00 -14.11
C LEU A 107 -2.95 3.86 -15.12
N MET A 108 -2.63 4.12 -16.39
CA MET A 108 -2.71 3.11 -17.45
C MET A 108 -1.75 1.94 -17.21
N ASP A 109 -0.58 2.23 -16.63
CA ASP A 109 0.40 1.22 -16.26
C ASP A 109 -0.06 0.37 -15.06
N LEU A 110 -0.85 0.97 -14.19
CA LEU A 110 -1.39 0.33 -12.99
C LEU A 110 -2.64 -0.51 -13.28
N LEU A 111 -3.44 -0.16 -14.30
CA LEU A 111 -4.70 -0.82 -14.59
C LEU A 111 -4.61 -2.35 -14.74
N PRO A 112 -3.59 -2.93 -15.40
CA PRO A 112 -3.48 -4.39 -15.50
C PRO A 112 -3.34 -5.07 -14.14
N TYR A 113 -2.94 -4.35 -13.10
CA TYR A 113 -2.68 -4.88 -11.77
C TYR A 113 -3.71 -4.46 -10.72
N VAL A 114 -4.88 -4.00 -11.15
CA VAL A 114 -5.95 -3.56 -10.24
C VAL A 114 -6.36 -4.69 -9.28
N GLY A 115 -6.47 -5.92 -9.80
CA GLY A 115 -6.78 -7.08 -8.99
C GLY A 115 -5.71 -7.37 -7.94
N ALA A 116 -4.44 -7.29 -8.33
CA ALA A 116 -3.32 -7.47 -7.40
C ALA A 116 -3.29 -6.36 -6.34
N ALA A 117 -3.53 -5.12 -6.73
CA ALA A 117 -3.58 -4.00 -5.79
C ALA A 117 -4.72 -4.16 -4.78
N LYS A 118 -5.88 -4.64 -5.22
CA LYS A 118 -7.02 -4.93 -4.33
C LYS A 118 -6.66 -6.00 -3.31
N LEU A 119 -6.07 -7.11 -3.75
CA LEU A 119 -5.63 -8.18 -2.85
C LEU A 119 -4.56 -7.68 -1.87
N MET A 120 -3.64 -6.88 -2.34
CA MET A 120 -2.56 -6.33 -1.53
C MET A 120 -3.10 -5.58 -0.31
N VAL A 121 -4.11 -4.74 -0.49
CA VAL A 121 -4.71 -3.98 0.60
C VAL A 121 -5.67 -4.80 1.45
N GLU A 122 -6.39 -5.76 0.86
CA GLU A 122 -7.23 -6.69 1.62
C GLU A 122 -6.37 -7.52 2.57
N LEU A 123 -5.22 -7.99 2.11
CA LEU A 123 -4.28 -8.75 2.93
C LEU A 123 -3.61 -7.87 3.99
N ALA A 124 -3.36 -6.59 3.68
CA ALA A 124 -2.89 -5.63 4.68
C ALA A 124 -3.90 -5.50 5.83
N GLY A 125 -5.20 -5.51 5.53
CA GLY A 125 -6.25 -5.44 6.53
C GLY A 125 -6.34 -6.66 7.45
N ARG A 126 -5.72 -7.79 7.07
CA ARG A 126 -5.65 -8.99 7.91
C ARG A 126 -4.52 -8.95 8.92
N VAL A 127 -3.56 -8.04 8.76
CA VAL A 127 -2.47 -7.87 9.72
C VAL A 127 -2.98 -7.05 10.90
N PRO A 128 -2.88 -7.58 12.13
CA PRO A 128 -3.32 -6.82 13.30
C PRO A 128 -2.59 -5.47 13.37
N ALA A 129 -3.36 -4.40 13.45
CA ALA A 129 -2.80 -3.06 13.44
C ALA A 129 -3.46 -2.16 14.48
N THR A 130 -2.64 -1.32 15.12
CA THR A 130 -3.09 -0.13 15.81
C THR A 130 -2.73 1.07 14.96
N PHE A 131 -3.50 2.13 15.07
CA PHE A 131 -3.26 3.35 14.31
C PHE A 131 -2.62 4.42 15.19
N PRO A 132 -1.80 5.33 14.62
CA PRO A 132 -1.26 6.44 15.37
C PRO A 132 -2.36 7.25 16.05
N ALA A 133 -2.05 7.80 17.22
CA ALA A 133 -3.03 8.56 18.02
C ALA A 133 -3.51 9.82 17.31
N ASP A 134 -2.72 10.36 16.36
CA ASP A 134 -3.07 11.54 15.56
C ASP A 134 -3.90 11.21 14.30
N TRP A 135 -4.21 9.93 14.07
CA TRP A 135 -5.12 9.54 12.99
C TRP A 135 -6.57 9.71 13.42
N PRO A 136 -7.42 10.28 12.56
CA PRO A 136 -8.84 10.45 12.84
C PRO A 136 -9.63 9.14 12.96
#